data_91926d160b76ef5809f26177117cbf4b
#
_entry.id   91926d160b76ef5809f26177117cbf4b
#
_cell.length_a   1.000
_cell.length_b   1.000
_cell.length_c   1.000
_cell.angle_alpha   90.00
_cell.angle_beta   90.00
_cell.angle_gamma   90.00
#
_symmetry.space_group_name_H-M   'P 1'
#
loop_
_entity.id
_entity.type
_entity.pdbx_description
1 polymer ?
#
loop_
_entity_poly.entity_id
_entity_poly.type
_entity_poly.pdbx_seq_one_letter_code
_entity_poly.pdbx_strand_id
1 'polypeptide(L)'
;MENLKSLAKDTAIYGLSSIIGRFLNYLLVPLYTAKISAASGGYGVITNMYAYTALLLVILTYGMETTFFRFVNKEGENSEKVYHTVLSMVGFTSLLFIALVFLFITPLSDAMGYADHPAYVWTMFVTVAIDAFQCIPFAYLRYKKRPLKFAAFKLLFIGLNIALNLVYYVIMDGHDVGYAF
;
A
#
# COMPACT_ATOMS: atom_id res chain seq x y z
N MET A 1 -22.92 -19.90 -20.18
CA MET A 1 -23.31 -18.46 -20.04
C MET A 1 -23.29 -17.97 -18.59
N GLU A 2 -23.62 -18.81 -17.61
CA GLU A 2 -23.58 -18.47 -16.18
C GLU A 2 -22.16 -18.14 -15.68
N ASN A 3 -21.17 -18.89 -16.13
CA ASN A 3 -19.75 -18.66 -15.77
C ASN A 3 -19.22 -17.30 -16.27
N LEU A 4 -19.63 -16.83 -17.46
CA LEU A 4 -19.16 -15.57 -18.02
C LEU A 4 -19.75 -14.35 -17.24
N LYS A 5 -21.01 -14.42 -16.86
CA LYS A 5 -21.68 -13.38 -16.05
C LYS A 5 -21.08 -13.28 -14.65
N SER A 6 -20.79 -14.42 -14.03
CA SER A 6 -20.14 -14.47 -12.71
C SER A 6 -18.71 -13.90 -12.79
N LEU A 7 -17.94 -14.29 -13.80
CA LEU A 7 -16.60 -13.78 -14.02
C LEU A 7 -16.57 -12.27 -14.26
N ALA A 8 -17.50 -11.77 -15.08
CA ALA A 8 -17.63 -10.34 -15.35
C ALA A 8 -18.01 -9.56 -14.09
N LYS A 9 -18.92 -10.09 -13.27
CA LYS A 9 -19.30 -9.50 -11.98
C LYS A 9 -18.13 -9.43 -11.01
N ASP A 10 -17.39 -10.52 -10.84
CA ASP A 10 -16.25 -10.58 -9.94
C ASP A 10 -15.15 -9.62 -10.40
N THR A 11 -14.85 -9.60 -11.69
CA THR A 11 -13.87 -8.66 -12.28
C THR A 11 -14.30 -7.20 -12.08
N ALA A 12 -15.59 -6.91 -12.25
CA ALA A 12 -16.12 -5.57 -12.02
C ALA A 12 -15.96 -5.15 -10.55
N ILE A 13 -16.23 -6.04 -9.59
CA ILE A 13 -16.07 -5.74 -8.16
C ILE A 13 -14.60 -5.46 -7.82
N TYR A 14 -13.66 -6.29 -8.31
CA TYR A 14 -12.22 -6.08 -8.09
C TYR A 14 -11.73 -4.77 -8.72
N GLY A 15 -12.11 -4.51 -9.97
CA GLY A 15 -11.72 -3.30 -10.69
C GLY A 15 -12.33 -2.04 -10.06
N LEU A 16 -13.64 -2.05 -9.81
CA LEU A 16 -14.37 -0.91 -9.26
C LEU A 16 -13.88 -0.53 -7.87
N SER A 17 -13.66 -1.51 -6.98
CA SER A 17 -13.12 -1.24 -5.64
C SER A 17 -11.72 -0.59 -5.69
N SER A 18 -10.89 -0.97 -6.67
CA SER A 18 -9.56 -0.38 -6.86
C SER A 18 -9.62 1.02 -7.44
N ILE A 19 -10.54 1.28 -8.37
CA ILE A 19 -10.74 2.61 -8.98
C ILE A 19 -11.34 3.58 -7.95
N ILE A 20 -12.37 3.16 -7.22
CA ILE A 20 -12.99 3.95 -6.15
C ILE A 20 -11.94 4.31 -5.10
N GLY A 21 -11.09 3.37 -4.73
CA GLY A 21 -10.02 3.63 -3.77
C GLY A 21 -9.06 4.72 -4.22
N ARG A 22 -8.62 4.69 -5.47
CA ARG A 22 -7.75 5.74 -6.03
C ARG A 22 -8.45 7.09 -6.09
N PHE A 23 -9.72 7.10 -6.49
CA PHE A 23 -10.52 8.32 -6.55
C PHE A 23 -10.71 8.95 -5.16
N LEU A 24 -11.03 8.14 -4.16
CA LEU A 24 -11.21 8.61 -2.78
C LEU A 24 -9.91 9.20 -2.21
N ASN A 25 -8.75 8.56 -2.43
CA ASN A 25 -7.47 9.13 -2.04
C ASN A 25 -7.15 10.45 -2.78
N TYR A 26 -7.54 10.57 -4.06
CA TYR A 26 -7.38 11.82 -4.79
C TYR A 26 -8.17 12.98 -4.18
N LEU A 27 -9.30 12.71 -3.54
CA LEU A 27 -10.08 13.74 -2.82
C LEU A 27 -9.35 14.34 -1.62
N LEU A 28 -8.28 13.72 -1.12
CA LEU A 28 -7.42 14.30 -0.08
C LEU A 28 -6.49 15.40 -0.61
N VAL A 29 -6.24 15.48 -1.92
CA VAL A 29 -5.33 16.46 -2.52
C VAL A 29 -5.70 17.90 -2.18
N PRO A 30 -6.97 18.35 -2.33
CA PRO A 30 -7.37 19.70 -1.92
C PRO A 30 -7.14 19.96 -0.42
N LEU A 31 -7.33 18.95 0.43
CA LEU A 31 -7.09 19.05 1.86
C LEU A 31 -5.61 19.30 2.14
N TYR A 32 -4.73 18.52 1.53
CA TYR A 32 -3.28 18.67 1.69
C TYR A 32 -2.78 20.03 1.20
N THR A 33 -3.25 20.46 0.03
CA THR A 33 -2.84 21.76 -0.54
C THR A 33 -3.35 22.95 0.26
N ALA A 34 -4.48 22.81 0.98
CA ALA A 34 -5.02 23.85 1.83
C ALA A 34 -4.35 23.93 3.21
N LYS A 35 -3.92 22.79 3.77
CA LYS A 35 -3.41 22.70 5.14
C LYS A 35 -1.89 22.68 5.23
N ILE A 36 -1.19 22.16 4.24
CA ILE A 36 0.26 22.06 4.25
C ILE A 36 0.86 23.29 3.60
N SER A 37 1.70 24.02 4.36
CA SER A 37 2.34 25.25 3.89
C SER A 37 3.31 24.98 2.72
N ALA A 38 3.33 25.88 1.74
CA ALA A 38 4.33 25.86 0.68
C ALA A 38 5.78 26.01 1.22
N ALA A 39 5.94 26.69 2.37
CA ALA A 39 7.24 26.86 3.00
C ALA A 39 7.86 25.57 3.56
N SER A 40 7.03 24.57 3.91
CA SER A 40 7.47 23.24 4.32
C SER A 40 7.63 22.26 3.14
N GLY A 41 7.74 22.76 1.90
CA GLY A 41 7.76 21.94 0.67
C GLY A 41 6.37 21.59 0.16
N GLY A 42 5.32 21.86 0.95
CA GLY A 42 3.93 21.70 0.56
C GLY A 42 3.58 20.31 0.06
N TYR A 43 2.64 20.26 -0.88
CA TYR A 43 2.21 19.03 -1.53
C TYR A 43 3.32 18.34 -2.36
N GLY A 44 4.40 19.07 -2.70
CA GLY A 44 5.55 18.53 -3.43
C GLY A 44 6.25 17.39 -2.69
N VAL A 45 6.42 17.51 -1.36
CA VAL A 45 7.00 16.46 -0.51
C VAL A 45 6.15 15.20 -0.57
N ILE A 46 4.83 15.34 -0.43
CA ILE A 46 3.88 14.20 -0.50
C ILE A 46 4.01 13.49 -1.85
N THR A 47 3.99 14.25 -2.95
CA THR A 47 4.10 13.69 -4.31
C THR A 47 5.42 12.94 -4.50
N ASN A 48 6.52 13.51 -4.02
CA ASN A 48 7.84 12.88 -4.09
C ASN A 48 7.89 11.57 -3.29
N MET A 49 7.35 11.56 -2.07
CA MET A 49 7.26 10.35 -1.24
C MET A 49 6.40 9.26 -1.90
N TYR A 50 5.26 9.61 -2.50
CA TYR A 50 4.45 8.66 -3.26
C TYR A 50 5.19 8.09 -4.49
N ALA A 51 6.04 8.87 -5.14
CA ALA A 51 6.86 8.38 -6.25
C ALA A 51 7.88 7.33 -5.77
N TYR A 52 8.56 7.59 -4.65
CA TYR A 52 9.45 6.60 -4.01
C TYR A 52 8.68 5.36 -3.56
N THR A 53 7.51 5.53 -2.93
CA THR A 53 6.64 4.43 -2.51
C THR A 53 6.29 3.51 -3.69
N ALA A 54 5.90 4.08 -4.83
CA ALA A 54 5.54 3.30 -6.02
C ALA A 54 6.73 2.48 -6.55
N LEU A 55 7.93 3.07 -6.61
CA LEU A 55 9.14 2.38 -7.03
C LEU A 55 9.52 1.24 -6.08
N LEU A 56 9.56 1.54 -4.79
CA LEU A 56 9.98 0.60 -3.75
C LEU A 56 9.01 -0.57 -3.61
N LEU A 57 7.71 -0.31 -3.77
CA LEU A 57 6.69 -1.35 -3.72
C LEU A 57 6.91 -2.40 -4.83
N VAL A 58 7.24 -1.95 -6.05
CA VAL A 58 7.56 -2.87 -7.16
C VAL A 58 8.80 -3.72 -6.84
N ILE A 59 9.84 -3.09 -6.28
CA ILE A 59 11.08 -3.79 -5.89
C ILE A 59 10.78 -4.79 -4.77
N LEU A 60 10.05 -4.40 -3.74
CA LEU A 60 9.83 -5.22 -2.55
C LEU A 60 8.82 -6.36 -2.77
N THR A 61 7.90 -6.19 -3.71
CA THR A 61 6.98 -7.29 -4.11
C THR A 61 7.63 -8.30 -5.05
N TYR A 62 8.68 -7.92 -5.77
CA TYR A 62 9.51 -8.74 -6.69
C TYR A 62 8.74 -9.85 -7.44
N GLY A 63 7.51 -9.54 -7.87
CA GLY A 63 6.68 -10.46 -8.65
C GLY A 63 6.09 -11.64 -7.87
N MET A 64 6.12 -11.61 -6.52
CA MET A 64 5.62 -12.71 -5.69
C MET A 64 4.12 -12.96 -5.82
N GLU A 65 3.35 -11.95 -6.18
CA GLU A 65 1.93 -12.14 -6.52
C GLU A 65 1.77 -13.05 -7.76
N THR A 66 2.54 -12.80 -8.82
CA THR A 66 2.55 -13.64 -10.03
C THR A 66 3.05 -15.05 -9.71
N THR A 67 4.09 -15.15 -8.89
CA THR A 67 4.64 -16.42 -8.40
C THR A 67 3.58 -17.20 -7.63
N PHE A 68 2.85 -16.55 -6.72
CA PHE A 68 1.74 -17.16 -5.99
C PHE A 68 0.70 -17.76 -6.94
N PHE A 69 0.20 -16.98 -7.92
CA PHE A 69 -0.79 -17.49 -8.89
C PHE A 69 -0.28 -18.63 -9.75
N ARG A 70 1.00 -18.62 -10.10
CA ARG A 70 1.63 -19.72 -10.87
C ARG A 70 1.64 -21.02 -10.07
N PHE A 71 2.08 -20.98 -8.82
CA PHE A 71 2.22 -22.19 -8.01
C PHE A 71 0.90 -22.70 -7.46
N VAL A 72 -0.02 -21.81 -7.06
CA VAL A 72 -1.32 -22.23 -6.52
C VAL A 72 -2.22 -22.91 -7.55
N ASN A 73 -2.00 -22.66 -8.84
CA ASN A 73 -2.72 -23.32 -9.95
C ASN A 73 -2.01 -24.55 -10.52
N LYS A 74 -0.85 -24.93 -9.97
CA LYS A 74 -0.11 -26.10 -10.41
C LYS A 74 -0.77 -27.36 -9.86
N GLU A 75 -0.95 -28.37 -10.72
CA GLU A 75 -1.52 -29.66 -10.32
C GLU A 75 -0.70 -30.33 -9.22
N GLY A 76 -1.36 -30.87 -8.22
CA GLY A 76 -0.75 -31.56 -7.09
C GLY A 76 -0.27 -30.65 -5.94
N GLU A 77 -0.30 -29.33 -6.11
CA GLU A 77 0.12 -28.41 -5.06
C GLU A 77 -1.02 -28.07 -4.09
N ASN A 78 -0.68 -27.98 -2.80
CA ASN A 78 -1.62 -27.55 -1.77
C ASN A 78 -1.66 -26.01 -1.70
N SER A 79 -2.80 -25.42 -2.05
CA SER A 79 -2.98 -23.98 -2.11
C SER A 79 -2.69 -23.23 -0.79
N GLU A 80 -2.96 -23.87 0.34
CA GLU A 80 -2.68 -23.28 1.66
C GLU A 80 -1.18 -23.28 1.94
N LYS A 81 -0.50 -24.38 1.59
CA LYS A 81 0.95 -24.49 1.73
C LYS A 81 1.69 -23.47 0.87
N VAL A 82 1.25 -23.31 -0.39
CA VAL A 82 1.78 -22.27 -1.29
C VAL A 82 1.55 -20.87 -0.69
N TYR A 83 0.33 -20.60 -0.21
CA TYR A 83 0.01 -19.32 0.43
C TYR A 83 0.93 -19.01 1.62
N HIS A 84 1.05 -19.94 2.57
CA HIS A 84 1.90 -19.73 3.75
C HIS A 84 3.38 -19.57 3.39
N THR A 85 3.88 -20.32 2.42
CA THR A 85 5.27 -20.20 1.97
C THR A 85 5.53 -18.83 1.37
N VAL A 86 4.69 -18.38 0.42
CA VAL A 86 4.86 -17.09 -0.25
C VAL A 86 4.68 -15.94 0.75
N LEU A 87 3.69 -16.04 1.63
CA LEU A 87 3.45 -15.03 2.68
C LEU A 87 4.65 -14.92 3.63
N SER A 88 5.22 -16.04 4.05
CA SER A 88 6.40 -16.05 4.92
C SER A 88 7.63 -15.45 4.23
N MET A 89 7.82 -15.73 2.94
CA MET A 89 8.93 -15.15 2.16
C MET A 89 8.80 -13.63 2.06
N VAL A 90 7.62 -13.13 1.66
CA VAL A 90 7.38 -11.67 1.58
C VAL A 90 7.44 -11.04 2.97
N GLY A 91 6.90 -11.69 4.00
CA GLY A 91 6.99 -11.22 5.38
C GLY A 91 8.43 -11.09 5.87
N PHE A 92 9.26 -12.10 5.61
CA PHE A 92 10.68 -12.08 5.98
C PHE A 92 11.44 -10.95 5.24
N THR A 93 11.23 -10.82 3.92
CA THR A 93 11.90 -9.76 3.15
C THR A 93 11.43 -8.36 3.56
N SER A 94 10.14 -8.19 3.89
CA SER A 94 9.60 -6.93 4.41
C SER A 94 10.18 -6.57 5.77
N LEU A 95 10.32 -7.54 6.68
CA LEU A 95 10.94 -7.32 7.98
C LEU A 95 12.43 -7.00 7.86
N LEU A 96 13.15 -7.73 7.02
CA LEU A 96 14.56 -7.46 6.74
C LEU A 96 14.74 -6.05 6.16
N PHE A 97 13.87 -5.66 5.23
CA PHE A 97 13.87 -4.33 4.63
C PHE A 97 13.67 -3.24 5.70
N ILE A 98 12.68 -3.39 6.59
CA ILE A 98 12.46 -2.46 7.71
C ILE A 98 13.70 -2.38 8.61
N ALA A 99 14.31 -3.52 8.98
CA ALA A 99 15.49 -3.56 9.79
C ALA A 99 16.68 -2.82 9.16
N LEU A 100 16.89 -3.00 7.84
CA LEU A 100 17.92 -2.29 7.08
C LEU A 100 17.65 -0.78 7.03
N VAL A 101 16.39 -0.38 6.82
CA VAL A 101 16.00 1.04 6.81
C VAL A 101 16.32 1.69 8.16
N PHE A 102 15.95 1.07 9.28
CA PHE A 102 16.26 1.63 10.60
C PHE A 102 17.76 1.68 10.89
N LEU A 103 18.53 0.70 10.40
CA LEU A 103 19.99 0.70 10.53
C LEU A 103 20.66 1.83 9.74
N PHE A 104 20.11 2.17 8.58
CA PHE A 104 20.66 3.18 7.67
C PHE A 104 19.77 4.43 7.55
N ILE A 105 18.94 4.73 8.56
CA ILE A 105 17.98 5.83 8.46
C ILE A 105 18.63 7.20 8.22
N THR A 106 19.77 7.48 8.86
CA THR A 106 20.47 8.75 8.71
C THR A 106 20.97 8.95 7.28
N PRO A 107 21.84 8.05 6.74
CA PRO A 107 22.31 8.24 5.37
C PRO A 107 21.20 8.16 4.31
N LEU A 108 20.11 7.43 4.57
CA LEU A 108 18.95 7.40 3.68
C LEU A 108 18.23 8.75 3.66
N SER A 109 17.98 9.33 4.84
CA SER A 109 17.34 10.64 4.96
C SER A 109 18.17 11.74 4.30
N ASP A 110 19.49 11.71 4.49
CA ASP A 110 20.41 12.65 3.86
C ASP A 110 20.39 12.52 2.32
N ALA A 111 20.47 11.29 1.82
CA ALA A 111 20.47 11.03 0.37
C ALA A 111 19.14 11.41 -0.30
N MET A 112 18.03 11.32 0.41
CA MET A 112 16.70 11.73 -0.07
C MET A 112 16.42 13.22 0.10
N GLY A 113 17.31 13.98 0.77
CA GLY A 113 17.12 15.41 1.05
C GLY A 113 16.15 15.70 2.20
N TYR A 114 15.98 14.74 3.12
CA TYR A 114 15.09 14.85 4.29
C TYR A 114 15.85 14.66 5.61
N ALA A 115 17.10 15.13 5.68
CA ALA A 115 17.95 15.03 6.86
C ALA A 115 17.28 15.60 8.13
N ASP A 116 16.58 16.74 7.98
CA ASP A 116 15.88 17.43 9.07
C ASP A 116 14.56 16.72 9.48
N HIS A 117 14.05 15.83 8.63
CA HIS A 117 12.77 15.13 8.83
C HIS A 117 12.87 13.62 8.57
N PRO A 118 13.71 12.87 9.29
CA PRO A 118 13.88 11.43 9.08
C PRO A 118 12.58 10.64 9.32
N ALA A 119 11.63 11.24 10.05
CA ALA A 119 10.31 10.66 10.26
C ALA A 119 9.54 10.43 8.96
N TYR A 120 9.65 11.29 7.97
CA TYR A 120 9.01 11.12 6.67
C TYR A 120 9.56 9.89 5.93
N VAL A 121 10.85 9.68 6.06
CA VAL A 121 11.54 8.58 5.39
C VAL A 121 11.15 7.25 6.03
N TRP A 122 11.31 7.08 7.35
CA TRP A 122 11.01 5.78 7.97
C TRP A 122 9.51 5.42 7.90
N THR A 123 8.59 6.39 8.05
CA THR A 123 7.13 6.12 7.90
C THR A 123 6.81 5.64 6.50
N MET A 124 7.35 6.28 5.46
CA MET A 124 7.20 5.84 4.07
C MET A 124 7.70 4.40 3.88
N PHE A 125 8.91 4.07 4.35
CA PHE A 125 9.49 2.74 4.17
C PHE A 125 8.70 1.64 4.92
N VAL A 126 8.21 1.95 6.13
CA VAL A 126 7.34 1.03 6.88
C VAL A 126 6.01 0.82 6.15
N THR A 127 5.41 1.86 5.63
CA THR A 127 4.17 1.77 4.83
C THR A 127 4.38 0.89 3.59
N VAL A 128 5.47 1.09 2.85
CA VAL A 128 5.82 0.24 1.69
C VAL A 128 5.97 -1.24 2.08
N ALA A 129 6.61 -1.52 3.21
CA ALA A 129 6.80 -2.88 3.68
C ALA A 129 5.47 -3.56 4.06
N ILE A 130 4.56 -2.82 4.69
CA ILE A 130 3.20 -3.29 5.00
C ILE A 130 2.41 -3.52 3.71
N ASP A 131 2.48 -2.61 2.75
CA ASP A 131 1.78 -2.74 1.46
C ASP A 131 2.30 -3.93 0.65
N ALA A 132 3.61 -4.17 0.64
CA ALA A 132 4.21 -5.34 0.01
C ALA A 132 3.71 -6.63 0.67
N PHE A 133 3.67 -6.68 2.00
CA PHE A 133 3.14 -7.83 2.73
C PHE A 133 1.67 -8.09 2.43
N GLN A 134 0.85 -7.04 2.35
CA GLN A 134 -0.59 -7.15 2.07
C GLN A 134 -0.90 -7.71 0.66
N CYS A 135 0.02 -7.60 -0.32
CA CYS A 135 -0.26 -8.04 -1.68
C CYS A 135 -0.62 -9.53 -1.74
N ILE A 136 -0.04 -10.38 -0.88
CA ILE A 136 -0.28 -11.83 -0.86
C ILE A 136 -1.65 -12.20 -0.26
N PRO A 137 -2.09 -11.69 0.91
CA PRO A 137 -3.45 -11.87 1.38
C PRO A 137 -4.52 -11.41 0.37
N PHE A 138 -4.30 -10.28 -0.30
CA PHE A 138 -5.21 -9.82 -1.35
C PHE A 138 -5.20 -10.72 -2.60
N ALA A 139 -4.04 -11.25 -3.00
CA ALA A 139 -3.94 -12.25 -4.06
C ALA A 139 -4.68 -13.55 -3.68
N TYR A 140 -4.56 -13.99 -2.44
CA TYR A 140 -5.28 -15.17 -1.94
C TYR A 140 -6.80 -14.99 -1.95
N LEU A 141 -7.33 -13.82 -1.58
CA LEU A 141 -8.75 -13.52 -1.69
C LEU A 141 -9.25 -13.58 -3.13
N ARG A 142 -8.44 -13.13 -4.11
CA ARG A 142 -8.75 -13.25 -5.54
C ARG A 142 -8.72 -14.71 -6.00
N TYR A 143 -7.74 -15.48 -5.58
CA TYR A 143 -7.68 -16.91 -5.86
C TYR A 143 -8.90 -17.67 -5.33
N LYS A 144 -9.32 -17.39 -4.08
CA LYS A 144 -10.50 -18.00 -3.46
C LYS A 144 -11.83 -17.45 -4.00
N LYS A 145 -11.82 -16.58 -5.03
CA LYS A 145 -13.00 -15.95 -5.65
C LYS A 145 -13.93 -15.31 -4.59
N ARG A 146 -13.35 -14.50 -3.70
CA ARG A 146 -14.08 -13.78 -2.65
C ARG A 146 -14.06 -12.26 -2.90
N PRO A 147 -14.70 -11.77 -3.99
CA PRO A 147 -14.62 -10.36 -4.40
C PRO A 147 -15.18 -9.39 -3.36
N LEU A 148 -16.27 -9.76 -2.68
CA LEU A 148 -16.87 -8.90 -1.65
C LEU A 148 -15.94 -8.71 -0.45
N LYS A 149 -15.24 -9.77 0.00
CA LYS A 149 -14.26 -9.64 1.09
C LYS A 149 -13.07 -8.79 0.66
N PHE A 150 -12.57 -8.99 -0.56
CA PHE A 150 -11.52 -8.17 -1.13
C PHE A 150 -11.91 -6.69 -1.15
N ALA A 151 -13.08 -6.37 -1.70
CA ALA A 151 -13.59 -5.01 -1.78
C ALA A 151 -13.79 -4.39 -0.39
N ALA A 152 -14.38 -5.15 0.55
CA ALA A 152 -14.61 -4.69 1.92
C ALA A 152 -13.32 -4.32 2.64
N PHE A 153 -12.29 -5.19 2.61
CA PHE A 153 -11.00 -4.87 3.22
C PHE A 153 -10.32 -3.69 2.52
N LYS A 154 -10.32 -3.66 1.18
CA LYS A 154 -9.74 -2.57 0.42
C LYS A 154 -10.37 -1.23 0.78
N LEU A 155 -11.68 -1.14 0.78
CA LEU A 155 -12.41 0.07 1.14
C LEU A 155 -12.28 0.41 2.63
N LEU A 156 -12.18 -0.57 3.52
CA LEU A 156 -11.91 -0.35 4.94
C LEU A 156 -10.56 0.35 5.14
N PHE A 157 -9.49 -0.15 4.52
CA PHE A 157 -8.16 0.47 4.63
C PHE A 157 -8.16 1.89 4.09
N ILE A 158 -8.79 2.12 2.94
CA ILE A 158 -8.89 3.45 2.34
C ILE A 158 -9.74 4.38 3.20
N GLY A 159 -10.89 3.90 3.69
CA GLY A 159 -11.77 4.66 4.58
C GLY A 159 -11.07 5.04 5.89
N LEU A 160 -10.29 4.12 6.47
CA LEU A 160 -9.51 4.39 7.67
C LEU A 160 -8.41 5.42 7.40
N ASN A 161 -7.69 5.30 6.28
CA ASN A 161 -6.69 6.29 5.88
C ASN A 161 -7.33 7.68 5.74
N ILE A 162 -8.44 7.81 5.03
CA ILE A 162 -9.15 9.08 4.87
C ILE A 162 -9.63 9.62 6.21
N ALA A 163 -10.22 8.77 7.06
CA ALA A 163 -10.70 9.18 8.39
C ALA A 163 -9.55 9.71 9.26
N LEU A 164 -8.41 9.03 9.30
CA LEU A 164 -7.24 9.48 10.05
C LEU A 164 -6.70 10.81 9.51
N ASN A 165 -6.62 10.98 8.20
CA ASN A 165 -6.22 12.24 7.58
C ASN A 165 -7.19 13.37 7.92
N LEU A 166 -8.50 13.14 7.86
CA LEU A 166 -9.49 14.16 8.25
C LEU A 166 -9.39 14.50 9.73
N VAL A 167 -9.22 13.53 10.61
CA VAL A 167 -9.04 13.77 12.04
C VAL A 167 -7.80 14.64 12.26
N TYR A 168 -6.68 14.31 11.66
CA TYR A 168 -5.43 15.05 11.85
C TYR A 168 -5.49 16.46 11.26
N TYR A 169 -5.84 16.61 9.99
CA TYR A 169 -5.78 17.91 9.29
C TYR A 169 -6.97 18.82 9.55
N VAL A 170 -8.14 18.28 9.91
CA VAL A 170 -9.35 19.08 10.12
C VAL A 170 -9.67 19.26 11.61
N ILE A 171 -9.64 18.16 12.40
CA ILE A 171 -10.05 18.21 13.81
C ILE A 171 -8.89 18.68 14.68
N MET A 172 -7.67 18.14 14.46
CA MET A 172 -6.48 18.50 15.24
C MET A 172 -5.74 19.71 14.66
N ASP A 173 -6.18 20.24 13.52
CA ASP A 173 -5.57 21.36 12.77
C ASP A 173 -4.07 21.16 12.51
N GLY A 174 -3.71 19.91 12.18
CA GLY A 174 -2.33 19.53 11.89
C GLY A 174 -1.83 20.09 10.56
N HIS A 175 -0.54 20.36 10.50
CA HIS A 175 0.13 20.92 9.31
C HIS A 175 1.36 20.12 8.89
N ASP A 176 1.64 19.01 9.56
CA ASP A 176 2.82 18.18 9.27
C ASP A 176 2.57 17.24 8.11
N VAL A 177 3.54 17.20 7.18
CA VAL A 177 3.53 16.33 6.01
C VAL A 177 3.60 14.85 6.39
N GLY A 178 4.26 14.51 7.50
CA GLY A 178 4.51 13.13 7.92
C GLY A 178 3.24 12.29 8.16
N TYR A 179 2.10 12.91 8.35
CA TYR A 179 0.82 12.23 8.54
C TYR A 179 0.01 12.00 7.26
N ALA A 180 0.55 12.41 6.11
CA ALA A 180 -0.09 12.20 4.80
C ALA A 180 0.21 10.80 4.19
N PHE A 181 1.06 9.99 4.84
CA PHE A 181 1.51 8.67 4.36
C PHE A 181 0.83 7.52 5.08
#